data_eaed1c68743d4b6b27fdd68eb3784daa
#
_entry.id   eaed1c68743d4b6b27fdd68eb3784daa
#
_cell.length_a   1.000
_cell.length_b   1.000
_cell.length_c   1.000
_cell.angle_alpha   90.00
_cell.angle_beta   90.00
_cell.angle_gamma   90.00
#
_symmetry.space_group_name_H-M   'P 1'
#
loop_
_entity.id
_entity.type
_entity.pdbx_description
1 polymer ?
#
loop_
_entity_poly.entity_id
_entity_poly.type
_entity_poly.pdbx_seq_one_letter_code
_entity_poly.pdbx_strand_id
1 'polypeptide(L)'
;MAKKKKAGRVSAGLILYRVGPGGLEVLIAHMGGPHWARKERGWSIPKGEIDPGEEPLETARREFREEVGIEPPAGAPIHLGEITQRSGKRVLAWAIEGDFDPTQQTSVMCEIEWPPKSGEKIEIPEVDRVEWVPPATAKNLVIDGQIPLFDRLEKLVGR
;
A
#
# COMPACT_ATOMS: atom_id res chain seq x y z
N MET A 1 2.55 17.14 -23.82
CA MET A 1 2.71 16.86 -23.40
C MET A 1 2.61 16.16 -22.73
N ALA A 2 2.68 15.76 -22.49
CA ALA A 2 2.60 15.27 -21.87
C ALA A 2 2.44 14.37 -21.31
N LYS A 3 2.18 13.59 -21.32
CA LYS A 3 1.91 12.71 -20.83
C LYS A 3 2.71 11.76 -20.72
N LYS A 4 3.44 11.57 -20.99
CA LYS A 4 4.26 10.77 -20.86
C LYS A 4 4.48 10.45 -19.67
N LYS A 5 4.25 10.89 -19.16
CA LYS A 5 4.50 10.90 -18.04
C LYS A 5 4.21 9.96 -17.15
N LYS A 6 3.40 9.28 -17.25
CA LYS A 6 3.13 8.21 -16.38
C LYS A 6 4.27 7.26 -16.23
N ALA A 7 5.00 7.05 -17.28
CA ALA A 7 6.12 6.13 -17.25
C ALA A 7 7.17 6.51 -16.22
N GLY A 8 7.26 7.79 -15.87
CA GLY A 8 8.24 8.23 -14.91
C GLY A 8 7.78 8.31 -13.47
N ARG A 9 6.53 7.97 -13.24
CA ARG A 9 5.98 8.16 -11.90
C ARG A 9 6.50 7.15 -10.91
N VAL A 10 6.68 7.63 -9.68
CA VAL A 10 7.18 6.82 -8.59
C VAL A 10 6.23 6.99 -7.41
N SER A 11 5.89 5.87 -6.79
CA SER A 11 5.11 5.86 -5.56
C SER A 11 6.00 5.45 -4.40
N ALA A 12 5.57 5.73 -3.20
CA ALA A 12 6.25 5.30 -1.99
C ALA A 12 5.24 4.70 -1.05
N GLY A 13 5.63 3.66 -0.33
CA GLY A 13 4.73 2.97 0.56
C GLY A 13 5.39 2.46 1.81
N LEU A 14 4.56 2.09 2.78
CA LEU A 14 5.03 1.67 4.09
C LEU A 14 4.27 0.41 4.52
N ILE A 15 5.02 -0.63 4.88
CA ILE A 15 4.45 -1.87 5.39
C ILE A 15 4.59 -1.86 6.90
N LEU A 16 3.47 -1.95 7.61
CA LEU A 16 3.48 -2.16 9.05
C LEU A 16 3.60 -3.65 9.29
N TYR A 17 4.52 -4.06 10.16
CA TYR A 17 4.67 -5.48 10.47
C TYR A 17 4.77 -5.68 11.95
N ARG A 18 4.46 -6.90 12.38
CA ARG A 18 4.61 -7.30 13.78
C ARG A 18 5.00 -8.76 13.82
N VAL A 19 5.62 -9.16 14.94
CA VAL A 19 5.99 -10.57 15.15
C VAL A 19 5.19 -11.08 16.33
N GLY A 20 4.29 -12.00 16.06
CA GLY A 20 3.45 -12.57 17.08
C GLY A 20 3.79 -14.03 17.34
N PRO A 21 2.97 -14.71 18.14
CA PRO A 21 3.22 -16.12 18.45
C PRO A 21 3.28 -17.00 17.21
N GLY A 22 2.53 -16.65 16.18
CA GLY A 22 2.50 -17.42 14.96
C GLY A 22 3.56 -17.00 13.95
N GLY A 23 4.37 -15.99 14.26
CA GLY A 23 5.41 -15.53 13.37
C GLY A 23 5.14 -14.13 12.85
N LEU A 24 5.79 -13.81 11.75
CA LEU A 24 5.70 -12.49 11.13
C LEU A 24 4.33 -12.27 10.50
N GLU A 25 3.76 -11.10 10.77
CA GLU A 25 2.52 -10.67 10.12
C GLU A 25 2.72 -9.27 9.53
N VAL A 26 2.05 -9.03 8.41
CA VAL A 26 2.09 -7.74 7.74
C VAL A 26 0.69 -7.22 7.55
N LEU A 27 0.54 -5.89 7.59
CA LEU A 27 -0.76 -5.25 7.40
C LEU A 27 -0.88 -4.88 5.93
N ILE A 28 -1.90 -5.44 5.27
CA ILE A 28 -2.15 -5.11 3.88
C ILE A 28 -3.50 -4.42 3.75
N ALA A 29 -3.66 -3.64 2.69
CA ALA A 29 -4.80 -2.78 2.49
C ALA A 29 -5.59 -3.22 1.26
N HIS A 30 -6.90 -3.33 1.42
CA HIS A 30 -7.78 -3.65 0.30
C HIS A 30 -8.19 -2.36 -0.39
N MET A 31 -7.95 -2.30 -1.69
CA MET A 31 -8.25 -1.10 -2.45
C MET A 31 -9.76 -0.96 -2.61
N GLY A 32 -10.26 0.27 -2.36
CA GLY A 32 -11.68 0.50 -2.33
C GLY A 32 -12.30 0.66 -3.70
N GLY A 33 -13.61 0.68 -3.70
CA GLY A 33 -14.40 0.95 -4.89
C GLY A 33 -14.73 -0.27 -5.71
N PRO A 34 -15.66 -0.10 -6.65
CA PRO A 34 -16.18 -1.24 -7.41
C PRO A 34 -15.17 -1.87 -8.36
N HIS A 35 -14.18 -1.09 -8.82
CA HIS A 35 -13.17 -1.64 -9.72
C HIS A 35 -12.40 -2.78 -9.05
N TRP A 36 -12.09 -2.64 -7.77
CA TRP A 36 -11.29 -3.61 -7.06
C TRP A 36 -12.09 -4.64 -6.28
N ALA A 37 -13.41 -4.43 -6.17
CA ALA A 37 -14.24 -5.25 -5.30
C ALA A 37 -14.18 -6.73 -5.64
N ARG A 38 -14.01 -7.06 -6.91
CA ARG A 38 -14.02 -8.45 -7.35
C ARG A 38 -12.69 -8.93 -7.89
N LYS A 39 -11.64 -8.12 -7.76
CA LYS A 39 -10.33 -8.51 -8.26
C LYS A 39 -9.68 -9.46 -7.28
N GLU A 40 -9.10 -10.52 -7.81
CA GLU A 40 -8.40 -11.49 -6.98
C GLU A 40 -7.25 -10.86 -6.24
N ARG A 41 -6.53 -9.96 -6.93
CA ARG A 41 -5.40 -9.28 -6.33
C ARG A 41 -5.74 -7.82 -6.11
N GLY A 42 -6.75 -7.60 -5.26
CA GLY A 42 -7.20 -6.26 -4.94
C GLY A 42 -6.56 -5.67 -3.70
N TRP A 43 -5.48 -6.27 -3.22
CA TRP A 43 -4.78 -5.81 -2.02
C TRP A 43 -3.45 -5.19 -2.39
N SER A 44 -2.96 -4.33 -1.51
CA SER A 44 -1.73 -3.57 -1.76
C SER A 44 -1.13 -3.14 -0.44
N ILE A 45 0.15 -2.78 -0.47
CA ILE A 45 0.69 -2.02 0.65
C ILE A 45 0.12 -0.61 0.57
N PRO A 46 -0.05 0.09 1.70
CA PRO A 46 -0.43 1.51 1.67
C PRO A 46 0.64 2.30 0.94
N LYS A 47 0.24 3.00 -0.12
CA LYS A 47 1.21 3.73 -0.95
C LYS A 47 0.51 4.77 -1.80
N GLY A 48 1.29 5.70 -2.30
CA GLY A 48 0.79 6.67 -3.26
C GLY A 48 1.93 7.39 -3.93
N GLU A 49 1.58 8.24 -4.88
CA GLU A 49 2.57 8.93 -5.70
C GLU A 49 3.30 9.99 -4.92
N ILE A 50 4.59 10.11 -5.18
CA ILE A 50 5.43 11.12 -4.54
C ILE A 50 5.11 12.46 -5.17
N ASP A 51 4.72 13.42 -4.34
CA ASP A 51 4.43 14.77 -4.82
C ASP A 51 5.72 15.52 -5.10
N PRO A 52 5.68 16.51 -6.00
CA PRO A 52 6.88 17.31 -6.27
C PRO A 52 7.44 17.90 -4.99
N GLY A 53 8.73 17.73 -4.77
CA GLY A 53 9.41 18.25 -3.60
C GLY A 53 9.28 17.43 -2.34
N GLU A 54 8.53 16.34 -2.39
CA GLU A 54 8.32 15.48 -1.23
C GLU A 54 9.40 14.40 -1.20
N GLU A 55 9.93 14.14 -0.01
CA GLU A 55 10.86 13.02 0.15
C GLU A 55 10.10 11.70 0.10
N PRO A 56 10.67 10.66 -0.51
CA PRO A 56 9.92 9.40 -0.63
C PRO A 56 9.42 8.82 0.69
N LEU A 57 10.23 8.86 1.75
CA LEU A 57 9.78 8.33 3.03
C LEU A 57 8.64 9.15 3.60
N GLU A 58 8.68 10.47 3.39
CA GLU A 58 7.57 11.33 3.83
C GLU A 58 6.30 10.97 3.09
N THR A 59 6.40 10.68 1.80
CA THR A 59 5.26 10.24 1.02
C THR A 59 4.69 8.94 1.60
N ALA A 60 5.58 7.99 1.89
CA ALA A 60 5.15 6.70 2.43
C ALA A 60 4.41 6.90 3.75
N ARG A 61 4.91 7.77 4.62
CA ARG A 61 4.25 8.04 5.90
C ARG A 61 2.91 8.73 5.71
N ARG A 62 2.84 9.69 4.80
CA ARG A 62 1.60 10.42 4.52
C ARG A 62 0.54 9.47 3.94
N GLU A 63 0.94 8.64 2.99
CA GLU A 63 0.00 7.71 2.39
C GLU A 63 -0.49 6.68 3.40
N PHE A 64 0.39 6.22 4.28
CA PHE A 64 -0.03 5.33 5.34
C PHE A 64 -1.10 5.99 6.21
N ARG A 65 -0.84 7.24 6.60
CA ARG A 65 -1.77 7.99 7.44
C ARG A 65 -3.13 8.16 6.75
N GLU A 66 -3.10 8.46 5.44
CA GLU A 66 -4.34 8.68 4.69
C GLU A 66 -5.13 7.39 4.48
N GLU A 67 -4.45 6.27 4.32
CA GLU A 67 -5.12 5.02 3.97
C GLU A 67 -5.43 4.14 5.18
N VAL A 68 -4.68 4.27 6.25
CA VAL A 68 -4.89 3.47 7.45
C VAL A 68 -5.57 4.28 8.56
N GLY A 69 -5.30 5.58 8.59
CA GLY A 69 -6.00 6.46 9.51
C GLY A 69 -5.25 6.79 10.78
N ILE A 70 -4.00 6.35 10.90
CA ILE A 70 -3.18 6.68 12.06
C ILE A 70 -1.80 7.09 11.59
N GLU A 71 -1.08 7.79 12.47
CA GLU A 71 0.33 8.07 12.23
C GLU A 71 1.10 6.77 12.29
N PRO A 72 2.04 6.55 11.37
CA PRO A 72 2.91 5.38 11.49
C PRO A 72 3.69 5.45 12.79
N PRO A 73 4.07 4.29 13.35
CA PRO A 73 4.86 4.30 14.56
C PRO A 73 6.15 5.09 14.40
N ALA A 74 6.60 5.71 15.48
CA ALA A 74 7.91 6.33 15.52
C ALA A 74 8.97 5.23 15.53
N GLY A 75 10.10 5.49 14.92
CA GLY A 75 11.16 4.52 14.89
C GLY A 75 11.85 4.54 13.55
N ALA A 76 12.88 3.72 13.42
CA ALA A 76 13.67 3.65 12.19
C ALA A 76 13.05 2.64 11.23
N PRO A 77 12.54 3.09 10.10
CA PRO A 77 12.00 2.16 9.13
C PRO A 77 13.10 1.41 8.40
N ILE A 78 12.77 0.21 7.94
CA ILE A 78 13.66 -0.61 7.15
C ILE A 78 13.41 -0.31 5.69
N HIS A 79 14.44 0.06 4.94
CA HIS A 79 14.31 0.33 3.52
C HIS A 79 14.25 -1.00 2.78
N LEU A 80 13.17 -1.23 2.05
CA LEU A 80 12.98 -2.47 1.29
C LEU A 80 13.37 -2.34 -0.18
N GLY A 81 13.66 -1.12 -0.63
CA GLY A 81 14.07 -0.91 -2.00
C GLY A 81 12.92 -0.63 -2.93
N GLU A 82 13.16 -0.84 -4.18
CA GLU A 82 12.23 -0.46 -5.24
C GLU A 82 11.75 -1.69 -5.98
N ILE A 83 10.49 -1.67 -6.40
CA ILE A 83 9.96 -2.66 -7.34
C ILE A 83 9.24 -1.91 -8.46
N THR A 84 8.99 -2.61 -9.56
CA THR A 84 8.20 -2.07 -10.66
C THR A 84 7.00 -2.98 -10.86
N GLN A 85 5.82 -2.37 -10.82
CA GLN A 85 4.59 -3.12 -11.04
C GLN A 85 4.38 -3.34 -12.54
N ARG A 86 3.49 -4.27 -12.88
CA ARG A 86 3.23 -4.59 -14.28
C ARG A 86 2.82 -3.36 -15.08
N SER A 87 2.11 -2.44 -14.44
CA SER A 87 1.69 -1.20 -15.09
C SER A 87 2.85 -0.28 -15.46
N GLY A 88 4.06 -0.58 -14.98
CA GLY A 88 5.21 0.29 -15.16
C GLY A 88 5.45 1.23 -13.99
N LYS A 89 4.54 1.27 -13.04
CA LYS A 89 4.69 2.15 -11.89
C LYS A 89 5.78 1.61 -10.97
N ARG A 90 6.68 2.49 -10.58
CA ARG A 90 7.76 2.15 -9.65
C ARG A 90 7.31 2.46 -8.23
N VAL A 91 7.69 1.60 -7.30
CA VAL A 91 7.31 1.77 -5.89
C VAL A 91 8.54 1.61 -5.02
N LEU A 92 8.81 2.63 -4.21
CA LEU A 92 9.82 2.57 -3.17
C LEU A 92 9.11 2.22 -1.88
N ALA A 93 9.67 1.29 -1.10
CA ALA A 93 8.95 0.81 0.08
C ALA A 93 9.85 0.73 1.29
N TRP A 94 9.22 0.91 2.43
CA TRP A 94 9.83 0.78 3.76
C TRP A 94 8.93 -0.10 4.61
N ALA A 95 9.49 -0.62 5.68
CA ALA A 95 8.71 -1.38 6.66
C ALA A 95 9.03 -0.84 8.04
N ILE A 96 8.04 -0.89 8.93
CA ILE A 96 8.23 -0.44 10.29
C ILE A 96 7.44 -1.35 11.21
N GLU A 97 8.01 -1.65 12.38
CA GLU A 97 7.36 -2.53 13.32
C GLU A 97 6.34 -1.78 14.16
N GLY A 98 5.18 -2.37 14.36
CA GLY A 98 4.15 -1.78 15.20
C GLY A 98 2.90 -2.60 15.18
N ASP A 99 1.89 -2.13 15.89
CA ASP A 99 0.63 -2.84 16.00
C ASP A 99 -0.51 -1.89 15.67
N PHE A 100 -1.65 -2.44 15.30
CA PHE A 100 -2.81 -1.64 14.93
C PHE A 100 -4.02 -2.55 14.94
N ASP A 101 -5.12 -2.03 15.46
CA ASP A 101 -6.40 -2.73 15.44
C ASP A 101 -7.08 -2.45 14.10
N PRO A 102 -7.20 -3.45 13.20
CA PRO A 102 -7.77 -3.20 11.87
C PRO A 102 -9.19 -2.64 11.89
N THR A 103 -9.94 -2.86 12.97
CA THR A 103 -11.30 -2.32 13.05
C THR A 103 -11.31 -0.81 13.21
N GLN A 104 -10.16 -0.20 13.50
CA GLN A 104 -10.05 1.24 13.67
C GLN A 104 -9.63 1.95 12.39
N GLN A 105 -9.48 1.23 11.30
CA GLN A 105 -9.01 1.81 10.04
C GLN A 105 -10.02 2.81 9.49
N THR A 106 -9.50 3.95 9.04
CA THR A 106 -10.27 4.94 8.29
C THR A 106 -9.42 5.39 7.10
N SER A 107 -10.07 5.76 6.02
CA SER A 107 -9.36 6.14 4.82
C SER A 107 -9.93 7.43 4.28
N VAL A 108 -9.07 8.22 3.64
CA VAL A 108 -9.56 9.37 2.90
C VAL A 108 -10.41 8.87 1.73
N MET A 109 -11.31 9.72 1.29
CA MET A 109 -12.18 9.42 0.17
C MET A 109 -11.58 9.99 -1.10
N CYS A 110 -11.89 9.36 -2.22
CA CYS A 110 -11.56 9.91 -3.51
C CYS A 110 -12.75 9.77 -4.45
N GLU A 111 -12.74 10.58 -5.51
CA GLU A 111 -13.83 10.57 -6.47
C GLU A 111 -13.36 9.82 -7.71
N ILE A 112 -14.20 8.92 -8.19
CA ILE A 112 -13.90 8.19 -9.43
C ILE A 112 -15.11 8.28 -10.35
N GLU A 113 -14.87 8.07 -11.63
CA GLU A 113 -15.93 7.94 -12.60
C GLU A 113 -16.41 6.49 -12.61
N TRP A 114 -17.69 6.30 -12.38
CA TRP A 114 -18.23 4.94 -12.38
C TRP A 114 -19.69 4.95 -12.79
N PRO A 115 -20.15 4.12 -13.71
CA PRO A 115 -19.31 3.18 -14.48
C PRO A 115 -18.29 3.88 -15.37
N PRO A 116 -17.30 3.14 -15.85
CA PRO A 116 -16.30 3.77 -16.70
C PRO A 116 -16.93 4.47 -17.90
N LYS A 117 -16.45 5.68 -18.19
CA LYS A 117 -16.90 6.48 -19.33
C LYS A 117 -18.37 6.90 -19.27
N SER A 118 -18.96 6.83 -18.09
CA SER A 118 -20.37 7.22 -17.92
C SER A 118 -20.55 8.71 -17.69
N GLY A 119 -19.50 9.39 -17.25
CA GLY A 119 -19.60 10.76 -16.84
C GLY A 119 -20.11 10.94 -15.43
N GLU A 120 -20.47 9.85 -14.77
CA GLU A 120 -20.98 9.90 -13.40
C GLU A 120 -19.88 9.69 -12.41
N LYS A 121 -19.92 10.45 -11.31
CA LYS A 121 -18.90 10.38 -10.29
C LYS A 121 -19.44 9.80 -9.01
N ILE A 122 -18.66 8.97 -8.35
CA ILE A 122 -18.98 8.46 -7.02
C ILE A 122 -17.77 8.66 -6.12
N GLU A 123 -18.05 8.77 -4.83
CA GLU A 123 -16.98 8.83 -3.84
C GLU A 123 -16.75 7.45 -3.25
N ILE A 124 -15.48 7.06 -3.12
CA ILE A 124 -15.12 5.78 -2.54
C ILE A 124 -13.97 6.00 -1.57
N PRO A 125 -13.82 5.14 -0.56
CA PRO A 125 -12.59 5.18 0.24
C PRO A 125 -11.45 4.66 -0.61
N GLU A 126 -10.26 5.24 -0.44
CA GLU A 126 -9.10 4.72 -1.17
C GLU A 126 -8.76 3.32 -0.71
N VAL A 127 -8.93 3.05 0.58
CA VAL A 127 -8.74 1.73 1.17
C VAL A 127 -9.97 1.43 1.99
N ASP A 128 -10.62 0.31 1.74
CA ASP A 128 -11.87 0.02 2.43
C ASP A 128 -11.69 -0.88 3.64
N ARG A 129 -10.55 -1.54 3.77
CA ARG A 129 -10.23 -2.30 4.99
C ARG A 129 -8.77 -2.72 4.98
N VAL A 130 -8.26 -3.07 6.14
CA VAL A 130 -6.90 -3.60 6.28
C VAL A 130 -6.95 -4.88 7.07
N GLU A 131 -5.97 -5.75 6.87
CA GLU A 131 -5.90 -7.03 7.58
C GLU A 131 -4.46 -7.41 7.86
N TRP A 132 -4.27 -8.06 9.00
CA TRP A 132 -2.99 -8.68 9.33
C TRP A 132 -2.96 -10.08 8.73
N VAL A 133 -1.91 -10.36 7.98
CA VAL A 133 -1.75 -11.68 7.36
C VAL A 133 -0.29 -12.09 7.39
N PRO A 134 0.00 -13.40 7.34
CA PRO A 134 1.40 -13.84 7.17
C PRO A 134 1.90 -13.42 5.79
N PRO A 135 3.21 -13.26 5.61
CA PRO A 135 3.74 -12.89 4.30
C PRO A 135 3.33 -13.83 3.17
N ALA A 136 3.22 -15.12 3.44
CA ALA A 136 2.79 -16.06 2.41
C ALA A 136 1.39 -15.74 1.89
N THR A 137 0.50 -15.36 2.81
CA THR A 137 -0.86 -14.96 2.42
C THR A 137 -0.83 -13.65 1.66
N ALA A 138 -0.03 -12.69 2.15
CA ALA A 138 0.08 -11.39 1.47
C ALA A 138 0.49 -11.57 0.02
N LYS A 139 1.45 -12.45 -0.24
CA LYS A 139 1.95 -12.69 -1.60
C LYS A 139 0.89 -13.23 -2.53
N ASN A 140 -0.15 -13.85 -2.00
CA ASN A 140 -1.26 -14.35 -2.81
C ASN A 140 -2.36 -13.33 -3.04
N LEU A 141 -2.35 -12.23 -2.29
CA LEU A 141 -3.44 -11.26 -2.33
C LEU A 141 -3.05 -9.93 -2.94
N VAL A 142 -1.78 -9.52 -2.83
CA VAL A 142 -1.37 -8.20 -3.30
C VAL A 142 -1.15 -8.20 -4.81
N ILE A 143 -1.16 -7.01 -5.37
CA ILE A 143 -0.74 -6.78 -6.75
C ILE A 143 0.60 -7.49 -6.94
N ASP A 144 0.69 -8.32 -7.99
CA ASP A 144 1.80 -9.26 -8.11
C ASP A 144 3.18 -8.60 -8.13
N GLY A 145 3.29 -7.39 -8.67
CA GLY A 145 4.58 -6.70 -8.67
C GLY A 145 5.11 -6.36 -7.30
N GLN A 146 4.25 -6.42 -6.28
CA GLN A 146 4.68 -6.12 -4.91
C GLN A 146 5.20 -7.34 -4.16
N ILE A 147 5.06 -8.53 -4.73
CA ILE A 147 5.47 -9.77 -4.06
C ILE A 147 6.91 -9.72 -3.55
N PRO A 148 7.88 -9.23 -4.35
CA PRO A 148 9.27 -9.21 -3.86
C PRO A 148 9.47 -8.41 -2.59
N LEU A 149 8.62 -7.43 -2.30
CA LEU A 149 8.76 -6.64 -1.07
C LEU A 149 8.60 -7.52 0.16
N PHE A 150 7.69 -8.47 0.10
CA PHE A 150 7.45 -9.37 1.25
C PHE A 150 8.59 -10.38 1.40
N ASP A 151 9.18 -10.82 0.29
CA ASP A 151 10.35 -11.68 0.35
C ASP A 151 11.52 -10.94 1.02
N ARG A 152 11.72 -9.68 0.65
CA ARG A 152 12.79 -8.86 1.21
C ARG A 152 12.58 -8.63 2.70
N LEU A 153 11.34 -8.37 3.10
CA LEU A 153 11.04 -8.15 4.51
C LEU A 153 11.31 -9.42 5.31
N GLU A 154 10.91 -10.57 4.80
CA GLU A 154 11.16 -11.83 5.48
C GLU A 154 12.65 -12.05 5.70
N LYS A 155 13.48 -11.72 4.72
CA LYS A 155 14.93 -11.87 4.87
C LYS A 155 15.51 -10.97 5.93
N LEU A 156 14.93 -9.78 6.08
CA LEU A 156 15.50 -8.79 7.00
C LEU A 156 15.02 -8.96 8.43
N VAL A 157 13.79 -9.39 8.65
CA VAL A 157 13.25 -9.52 9.99
C VAL A 157 12.72 -10.90 10.27
N GLY A 158 12.50 -11.65 9.25
CA GLY A 158 11.78 -12.88 9.38
C GLY A 158 12.53 -13.96 10.03
N ARG A 159 12.03 -14.70 10.51
CA ARG A 159 12.50 -15.80 11.05
C ARG A 159 11.36 -16.65 11.14
#